data_29c47a7bc050de47fb76cfbc2ce51b6a
#
_entry.id   29c47a7bc050de47fb76cfbc2ce51b6a
#
_cell.length_a   1.000
_cell.length_b   1.000
_cell.length_c   1.000
_cell.angle_alpha   90.00
_cell.angle_beta   90.00
_cell.angle_gamma   90.00
#
_symmetry.space_group_name_H-M   'P 1'
#
loop_
_entity.id
_entity.type
_entity.pdbx_description
1 polymer ?
#
loop_
_entity_poly.entity_id
_entity_poly.type
_entity_poly.pdbx_seq_one_letter_code
_entity_poly.pdbx_strand_id
1 'polypeptide(L)'
;MRTQEVCRKTKETEVKVAVNLDGEGKVSVCTSVPFLDHLITSFATHSLIDITASVKGDLVHHSVEDLAIGLGEALNKALGARENITRFGSAAAPMDCSLAFAAVDLVKRP
;
A
#
# COMPACT_ATOMS: atom_id res chain seq x y z
N MET A 1 14.01 6.44 10.37
CA MET A 1 13.09 6.22 9.22
C MET A 1 12.09 5.12 9.57
N ARG A 2 10.86 5.31 9.15
CA ARG A 2 9.78 4.36 9.42
C ARG A 2 9.68 3.37 8.26
N THR A 3 10.46 2.31 8.35
CA THR A 3 10.53 1.27 7.33
C THR A 3 10.03 -0.07 7.88
N GLN A 4 9.37 -0.84 7.04
CA GLN A 4 8.95 -2.20 7.38
C GLN A 4 8.95 -3.10 6.15
N GLU A 5 9.21 -4.36 6.39
CA GLU A 5 9.08 -5.42 5.40
C GLU A 5 8.16 -6.50 5.95
N VAL A 6 7.25 -6.99 5.11
CA VAL A 6 6.32 -8.07 5.42
C VAL A 6 6.41 -9.13 4.34
N CYS A 7 6.59 -10.37 4.77
CA CYS A 7 6.52 -11.54 3.91
C CYS A 7 5.36 -12.42 4.40
N ARG A 8 4.47 -12.78 3.48
CA ARG A 8 3.36 -13.69 3.76
C ARG A 8 3.39 -14.82 2.75
N LYS A 9 3.25 -16.03 3.25
CA LYS A 9 3.15 -17.23 2.40
C LYS A 9 1.98 -18.07 2.86
N THR A 10 1.06 -18.33 1.95
CA THR A 10 -0.07 -19.25 2.15
C THR A 10 0.02 -20.37 1.12
N LYS A 11 -0.96 -21.25 1.11
CA LYS A 11 -1.09 -22.27 0.05
C LYS A 11 -1.40 -21.66 -1.32
N GLU A 12 -1.94 -20.44 -1.32
CA GLU A 12 -2.47 -19.78 -2.50
C GLU A 12 -1.54 -18.71 -3.05
N THR A 13 -0.78 -18.03 -2.17
CA THR A 13 0.03 -16.87 -2.54
C THR A 13 1.36 -16.82 -1.81
N GLU A 14 2.29 -16.08 -2.40
CA GLU A 14 3.52 -15.62 -1.76
C GLU A 14 3.66 -14.12 -1.99
N VAL A 15 3.63 -13.35 -0.89
CA VAL A 15 3.63 -11.89 -0.90
C VAL A 15 4.86 -11.33 -0.20
N LYS A 16 5.50 -10.35 -0.82
CA LYS A 16 6.57 -9.55 -0.21
C LYS A 16 6.23 -8.08 -0.39
N VAL A 17 6.24 -7.34 0.70
CA VAL A 17 6.00 -5.89 0.69
C VAL A 17 7.02 -5.21 1.58
N ALA A 18 7.67 -4.17 1.08
CA ALA A 18 8.51 -3.28 1.85
C ALA A 18 8.02 -1.85 1.68
N VAL A 19 7.95 -1.10 2.77
CA VAL A 19 7.53 0.30 2.75
C VAL A 19 8.53 1.17 3.52
N ASN A 20 8.66 2.42 3.08
CA ASN A 20 9.32 3.49 3.81
C ASN A 20 8.39 4.70 3.83
N LEU A 21 7.84 5.02 5.01
CA LEU A 21 6.93 6.17 5.15
C LEU A 21 7.64 7.51 5.00
N ASP A 22 8.95 7.54 5.21
CA ASP A 22 9.79 8.74 5.08
C ASP A 22 10.55 8.72 3.74
N GLY A 23 9.93 8.20 2.70
CA GLY A 23 10.51 8.02 1.38
C GLY A 23 10.35 9.21 0.44
N GLU A 24 10.54 8.96 -0.84
CA GLU A 24 10.46 9.93 -1.93
C GLU A 24 9.45 9.52 -3.01
N GLY A 25 8.65 8.48 -2.76
CA GLY A 25 7.70 7.93 -3.73
C GLY A 25 8.33 6.97 -4.73
N LYS A 26 9.43 6.34 -4.37
CA LYS A 26 10.06 5.30 -5.20
C LYS A 26 9.20 4.04 -5.17
N VAL A 27 8.95 3.46 -6.33
CA VAL A 27 8.09 2.29 -6.44
C VAL A 27 8.70 1.22 -7.32
N SER A 28 8.63 -0.02 -6.84
CA SER A 28 8.93 -1.22 -7.62
C SER A 28 7.85 -2.24 -7.31
N VAL A 29 6.96 -2.49 -8.26
CA VAL A 29 5.80 -3.34 -8.05
C VAL A 29 5.65 -4.35 -9.19
N CYS A 30 5.36 -5.59 -8.84
CA CYS A 30 5.13 -6.68 -9.79
C CYS A 30 4.05 -7.60 -9.23
N THR A 31 2.81 -7.43 -9.67
CA THR A 31 1.66 -8.21 -9.18
C THR A 31 1.07 -9.14 -10.24
N SER A 32 1.50 -9.03 -11.50
CA SER A 32 0.86 -9.67 -12.65
C SER A 32 -0.55 -9.16 -12.96
N VAL A 33 -0.98 -8.11 -12.27
CA VAL A 33 -2.25 -7.42 -12.52
C VAL A 33 -1.92 -5.97 -12.88
N PRO A 34 -1.86 -5.61 -14.16
CA PRO A 34 -1.36 -4.29 -14.59
C PRO A 34 -2.10 -3.11 -13.97
N PHE A 35 -3.40 -3.21 -13.79
CA PHE A 35 -4.18 -2.13 -13.17
C PHE A 35 -3.81 -1.96 -11.67
N LEU A 36 -3.57 -3.04 -10.95
CA LEU A 36 -3.11 -2.98 -9.56
C LEU A 36 -1.71 -2.37 -9.47
N ASP A 37 -0.79 -2.75 -10.37
CA ASP A 37 0.53 -2.15 -10.46
C ASP A 37 0.43 -0.64 -10.66
N HIS A 38 -0.47 -0.19 -11.52
CA HIS A 38 -0.73 1.23 -11.76
C HIS A 38 -1.28 1.93 -10.52
N LEU A 39 -2.25 1.35 -9.82
CA LEU A 39 -2.82 1.93 -8.61
C LEU A 39 -1.79 2.08 -7.48
N ILE A 40 -0.97 1.06 -7.26
CA ILE A 40 0.09 1.10 -6.24
C ILE A 40 1.16 2.13 -6.62
N THR A 41 1.52 2.19 -7.89
CA THR A 41 2.48 3.20 -8.40
C THR A 41 1.95 4.61 -8.17
N SER A 42 0.70 4.86 -8.51
CA SER A 42 0.05 6.16 -8.28
C SER A 42 0.01 6.52 -6.80
N PHE A 43 -0.39 5.58 -5.96
CA PHE A 43 -0.41 5.78 -4.51
C PHE A 43 0.98 6.13 -3.96
N ALA A 44 1.99 5.35 -4.30
CA ALA A 44 3.37 5.58 -3.84
C ALA A 44 3.89 6.95 -4.28
N THR A 45 3.71 7.28 -5.57
CA THR A 45 4.18 8.53 -6.14
C THR A 45 3.56 9.75 -5.45
N HIS A 46 2.24 9.73 -5.23
CA HIS A 46 1.54 10.88 -4.65
C HIS A 46 1.64 10.96 -3.13
N SER A 47 1.78 9.84 -2.44
CA SER A 47 1.97 9.83 -0.99
C SER A 47 3.41 10.04 -0.55
N LEU A 48 4.37 9.94 -1.47
CA LEU A 48 5.82 9.95 -1.22
C LEU A 48 6.29 8.77 -0.36
N ILE A 49 5.48 7.74 -0.22
CA ILE A 49 5.85 6.49 0.45
C ILE A 49 6.61 5.63 -0.55
N ASP A 50 7.81 5.17 -0.20
CA ASP A 50 8.49 4.18 -1.04
C ASP A 50 7.82 2.82 -0.85
N ILE A 51 7.51 2.13 -1.94
CA ILE A 51 6.88 0.82 -1.91
C ILE A 51 7.60 -0.14 -2.85
N THR A 52 8.02 -1.27 -2.31
CA THR A 52 8.43 -2.43 -3.10
C THR A 52 7.46 -3.56 -2.80
N ALA A 53 6.80 -4.08 -3.81
CA ALA A 53 5.76 -5.09 -3.60
C ALA A 53 5.76 -6.11 -4.72
N SER A 54 5.63 -7.38 -4.36
CA SER A 54 5.48 -8.48 -5.31
C SER A 54 4.54 -9.53 -4.76
N VAL A 55 3.83 -10.19 -5.65
CA VAL A 55 2.97 -11.33 -5.30
C VAL A 55 3.00 -12.36 -6.42
N LYS A 56 3.01 -13.63 -6.01
CA LYS A 56 2.74 -14.78 -6.87
C LYS A 56 1.56 -15.52 -6.27
N GLY A 57 0.53 -15.77 -7.06
CA GLY A 57 -0.67 -16.44 -6.60
C GLY A 57 -1.27 -17.36 -7.63
N ASP A 58 -2.14 -18.25 -7.18
CA ASP A 58 -2.87 -19.19 -8.03
C ASP A 58 -4.00 -18.52 -8.82
N LEU A 59 -4.70 -17.56 -8.20
CA LEU A 59 -5.80 -16.80 -8.81
C LEU A 59 -5.58 -15.29 -8.62
N VAL A 60 -6.08 -14.51 -9.57
CA VAL A 60 -5.96 -13.05 -9.53
C VAL A 60 -6.52 -12.46 -8.24
N HIS A 61 -7.72 -12.87 -7.82
CA HIS A 61 -8.34 -12.32 -6.63
C HIS A 61 -7.59 -12.69 -5.34
N HIS A 62 -6.99 -13.87 -5.25
CA HIS A 62 -6.11 -14.24 -4.13
C HIS A 62 -4.87 -13.35 -4.09
N SER A 63 -4.26 -13.09 -5.25
CA SER A 63 -3.09 -12.21 -5.36
C SER A 63 -3.42 -10.78 -4.91
N VAL A 64 -4.55 -10.24 -5.36
CA VAL A 64 -4.98 -8.87 -5.02
C VAL A 64 -5.28 -8.76 -3.52
N GLU A 65 -6.06 -9.68 -2.98
CA GLU A 65 -6.45 -9.68 -1.55
C GLU A 65 -5.22 -9.81 -0.64
N ASP A 66 -4.37 -10.79 -0.90
CA ASP A 66 -3.23 -11.05 -0.03
C ASP A 66 -2.16 -9.97 -0.12
N LEU A 67 -1.97 -9.37 -1.29
CA LEU A 67 -1.10 -8.21 -1.43
C LEU A 67 -1.65 -7.01 -0.64
N ALA A 68 -2.95 -6.76 -0.72
CA ALA A 68 -3.59 -5.68 0.04
C ALA A 68 -3.44 -5.88 1.55
N ILE A 69 -3.60 -7.11 2.03
CA ILE A 69 -3.36 -7.45 3.44
C ILE A 69 -1.90 -7.18 3.81
N GLY A 70 -0.95 -7.65 3.01
CA GLY A 70 0.48 -7.45 3.25
C GLY A 70 0.87 -5.97 3.26
N LEU A 71 0.35 -5.19 2.35
CA LEU A 71 0.58 -3.74 2.30
C LEU A 71 0.00 -3.04 3.54
N GLY A 72 -1.23 -3.39 3.93
CA GLY A 72 -1.85 -2.86 5.14
C GLY A 72 -1.05 -3.19 6.41
N GLU A 73 -0.56 -4.43 6.53
CA GLU A 73 0.29 -4.85 7.64
C GLU A 73 1.62 -4.06 7.68
N ALA A 74 2.25 -3.88 6.53
CA ALA A 74 3.51 -3.13 6.43
C ALA A 74 3.32 -1.67 6.86
N LEU A 75 2.27 -1.01 6.37
CA LEU A 75 1.93 0.36 6.75
C LEU A 75 1.62 0.47 8.25
N ASN A 76 0.81 -0.45 8.79
CA ASN A 76 0.47 -0.47 10.21
C ASN A 76 1.72 -0.62 11.09
N LYS A 77 2.61 -1.53 10.75
CA LYS A 77 3.86 -1.73 11.48
C LYS A 77 4.80 -0.53 11.37
N ALA A 78 4.90 0.07 10.19
CA ALA A 78 5.74 1.25 9.96
C ALA A 78 5.25 2.48 10.73
N LEU A 79 3.93 2.63 10.90
CA LEU A 79 3.34 3.70 11.72
C LEU A 79 3.68 3.54 13.21
N GLY A 80 3.94 2.32 13.67
CA GLY A 80 4.32 2.05 15.06
C GLY A 80 3.32 2.58 16.08
N ALA A 81 3.83 3.38 17.04
CA ALA A 81 3.00 3.98 18.09
C ALA A 81 2.09 5.11 17.59
N ARG A 82 2.22 5.52 16.35
CA ARG A 82 1.48 6.63 15.73
C ARG A 82 1.68 7.96 16.45
N GLU A 83 2.87 8.18 16.98
CA GLU A 83 3.25 9.44 17.61
C GLU A 83 3.69 10.45 16.53
N ASN A 84 3.38 11.71 16.76
CA ASN A 84 3.78 12.83 15.87
C ASN A 84 3.35 12.64 14.41
N ILE A 85 2.16 12.11 14.20
CA ILE A 85 1.55 12.00 12.87
C ILE A 85 0.32 12.88 12.76
N THR A 86 -0.01 13.29 11.56
CA THR A 86 -1.32 13.86 11.25
C THR A 86 -2.31 12.71 11.10
N ARG A 87 -3.21 12.54 12.07
CA ARG A 87 -4.12 11.39 12.14
C ARG A 87 -5.13 11.36 11.01
N PHE A 88 -5.70 12.53 10.66
CA PHE A 88 -6.76 12.65 9.66
C PHE A 88 -6.21 13.20 8.35
N GLY A 89 -6.68 12.66 7.24
CA GLY A 89 -6.38 13.20 5.93
C GLY A 89 -7.54 13.01 4.98
N SER A 90 -7.69 13.93 4.04
CA SER A 90 -8.69 13.81 2.99
C SER A 90 -8.20 14.51 1.72
N ALA A 91 -8.69 14.05 0.59
CA ALA A 91 -8.39 14.65 -0.70
C ALA A 91 -9.52 14.40 -1.68
N ALA A 92 -9.74 15.36 -2.56
CA ALA A 92 -10.57 15.21 -3.74
C ALA A 92 -9.68 15.33 -4.97
N ALA A 93 -9.73 14.35 -5.86
CA ALA A 93 -8.93 14.31 -7.07
C ALA A 93 -9.83 14.23 -8.30
N PRO A 94 -9.93 15.30 -9.10
CA PRO A 94 -10.65 15.27 -10.36
C PRO A 94 -9.72 14.81 -11.49
N MET A 95 -10.29 14.10 -12.44
CA MET A 95 -9.62 13.76 -13.68
C MET A 95 -10.66 13.64 -14.78
N ASP A 96 -10.58 14.51 -15.80
CA ASP A 96 -11.60 14.64 -16.85
C ASP A 96 -13.01 14.83 -16.27
N CYS A 97 -13.92 13.92 -16.54
CA CYS A 97 -15.29 13.96 -16.00
C CYS A 97 -15.49 13.10 -14.75
N SER A 98 -14.40 12.64 -14.13
CA SER A 98 -14.45 11.80 -12.93
C SER A 98 -13.98 12.58 -11.71
N LEU A 99 -14.53 12.24 -10.55
CA LEU A 99 -14.10 12.77 -9.26
C LEU A 99 -13.99 11.64 -8.25
N ALA A 100 -12.84 11.53 -7.61
CA ALA A 100 -12.64 10.62 -6.48
C ALA A 100 -12.46 11.45 -5.21
N PHE A 101 -13.10 11.04 -4.13
CA PHE A 101 -12.91 11.60 -2.81
C PHE A 101 -12.50 10.50 -1.84
N ALA A 102 -11.47 10.74 -1.04
CA ALA A 102 -11.02 9.83 0.00
C ALA A 102 -10.77 10.56 1.31
N ALA A 103 -11.10 9.90 2.41
CA ALA A 103 -10.79 10.37 3.75
C ALA A 103 -10.26 9.20 4.57
N VAL A 104 -9.26 9.46 5.40
CA VAL A 104 -8.61 8.43 6.20
C VAL A 104 -8.42 8.88 7.64
N ASP A 105 -8.59 7.94 8.56
CA ASP A 105 -8.28 8.08 9.98
C ASP A 105 -7.27 6.99 10.37
N LEU A 106 -6.05 7.38 10.75
CA LEU A 106 -4.96 6.44 11.06
C LEU A 106 -5.05 5.96 12.52
N VAL A 107 -6.03 5.12 12.82
CA VAL A 107 -6.21 4.51 14.14
C VAL A 107 -5.76 3.04 14.14
N LYS A 108 -5.51 2.47 15.34
CA LYS A 108 -5.09 1.07 15.49
C LYS A 108 -6.23 0.08 15.30
N ARG A 109 -7.42 0.44 15.71
CA ARG A 109 -8.60 -0.42 15.55
C ARG A 109 -9.11 -0.38 14.12
N PRO A 110 -9.58 -1.50 13.60
CA PRO A 110 -10.18 -1.53 12.27
C PRO A 110 -11.53 -0.80 12.21
#